data_3d1112807b0c3d0c2936d0884e82084d
#
_entry.id   3d1112807b0c3d0c2936d0884e82084d
#
_cell.length_a   1.000
_cell.length_b   1.000
_cell.length_c   1.000
_cell.angle_alpha   90.00
_cell.angle_beta   90.00
_cell.angle_gamma   90.00
#
_symmetry.space_group_name_H-M   'P 1'
#
loop_
_entity.id
_entity.type
_entity.pdbx_description
1 polymer ?
#
loop_
_entity_poly.entity_id
_entity_poly.type
_entity_poly.pdbx_seq_one_letter_code
_entity_poly.pdbx_strand_id
1 'polypeptide(L)'
;LRILVTNDDGIDSEGMHALARSARSLGHEVTIVAPNFDASGTGASLGPLSRKEDIVYETHEISDFDGEAYSINGPPALCVIVSHLEAFGPVPDLVLSGINPGLNTGRSTLHSGTVGAVLTAQNFGTKGVAVSLHSEDESLPWFWDAATD
;
A
#
# COMPACT_ATOMS: atom_id res chain seq x y z
N LEU A 1 -11.80 -1.97 -12.57
CA LEU A 1 -10.95 -0.86 -12.13
C LEU A 1 -9.50 -1.27 -12.16
N ARG A 2 -8.62 -0.29 -12.37
CA ARG A 2 -7.18 -0.40 -12.11
C ARG A 2 -6.95 0.02 -10.67
N ILE A 3 -6.44 -0.88 -9.85
CA ILE A 3 -6.26 -0.65 -8.43
C ILE A 3 -4.77 -0.70 -8.10
N LEU A 4 -4.28 0.35 -7.47
CA LEU A 4 -2.99 0.34 -6.80
C LEU A 4 -3.18 -0.18 -5.37
N VAL A 5 -2.41 -1.19 -4.98
CA VAL A 5 -2.31 -1.64 -3.59
C VAL A 5 -0.96 -1.26 -3.02
N THR A 6 -0.95 -0.67 -1.83
CA THR A 6 0.26 -0.26 -1.11
C THR A 6 0.08 -0.44 0.40
N ASN A 7 1.14 -0.25 1.17
CA ASN A 7 1.15 -0.26 2.64
C ASN A 7 2.37 0.47 3.18
N ASP A 8 2.53 0.53 4.50
CA ASP A 8 3.74 1.00 5.19
C ASP A 8 4.54 -0.13 5.86
N ASP A 9 4.01 -1.36 5.92
CA ASP A 9 4.71 -2.53 6.49
C ASP A 9 5.76 -3.13 5.53
N GLY A 10 5.72 -2.77 4.25
CA GLY A 10 6.64 -3.23 3.21
C GLY A 10 6.08 -4.30 2.29
N ILE A 11 6.86 -4.63 1.24
CA ILE A 11 6.45 -5.50 0.12
C ILE A 11 6.11 -6.93 0.57
N ASP A 12 6.71 -7.43 1.64
CA ASP A 12 6.51 -8.80 2.14
C ASP A 12 5.32 -8.94 3.10
N SER A 13 4.53 -7.88 3.29
CA SER A 13 3.40 -7.87 4.22
C SER A 13 2.25 -8.75 3.76
N GLU A 14 1.92 -9.78 4.54
CA GLU A 14 0.78 -10.67 4.26
C GLU A 14 -0.57 -9.95 4.25
N GLY A 15 -0.74 -8.90 5.07
CA GLY A 15 -1.96 -8.10 5.06
C GLY A 15 -2.18 -7.39 3.72
N MET A 16 -1.12 -6.87 3.13
CA MET A 16 -1.19 -6.26 1.80
C MET A 16 -1.45 -7.30 0.72
N HIS A 17 -0.80 -8.46 0.80
CA HIS A 17 -1.03 -9.56 -0.14
C HIS A 17 -2.48 -10.05 -0.10
N ALA A 18 -3.08 -10.17 1.09
CA ALA A 18 -4.48 -10.54 1.25
C ALA A 18 -5.41 -9.51 0.59
N LEU A 19 -5.16 -8.22 0.81
CA LEU A 19 -5.93 -7.13 0.20
C LEU A 19 -5.84 -7.16 -1.33
N ALA A 20 -4.63 -7.37 -1.87
CA ALA A 20 -4.40 -7.45 -3.31
C ALA A 20 -5.11 -8.67 -3.93
N ARG A 21 -5.02 -9.85 -3.31
CA ARG A 21 -5.73 -11.08 -3.74
C ARG A 21 -7.23 -10.88 -3.74
N SER A 22 -7.78 -10.26 -2.69
CA SER A 22 -9.22 -9.97 -2.61
C SER A 22 -9.67 -9.05 -3.74
N ALA A 23 -8.99 -7.93 -3.95
CA ALA A 23 -9.31 -7.03 -5.05
C ALA A 23 -9.21 -7.72 -6.42
N ARG A 24 -8.22 -8.61 -6.61
CA ARG A 24 -8.04 -9.39 -7.83
C ARG A 24 -9.17 -10.39 -8.05
N SER A 25 -9.63 -11.07 -6.99
CA SER A 25 -10.73 -12.05 -7.04
C SER A 25 -12.06 -11.43 -7.48
N LEU A 26 -12.24 -10.14 -7.23
CA LEU A 26 -13.40 -9.36 -7.69
C LEU A 26 -13.30 -8.92 -9.16
N GLY A 27 -12.28 -9.35 -9.88
CA GLY A 27 -12.10 -9.07 -11.32
C GLY A 27 -11.47 -7.71 -11.61
N HIS A 28 -10.76 -7.14 -10.67
CA HIS A 28 -10.04 -5.88 -10.89
C HIS A 28 -8.62 -6.14 -11.41
N GLU A 29 -8.06 -5.18 -12.14
CA GLU A 29 -6.65 -5.12 -12.50
C GLU A 29 -5.90 -4.52 -11.31
N VAL A 30 -4.97 -5.29 -10.73
CA VAL A 30 -4.30 -4.91 -9.50
C VAL A 30 -2.79 -4.87 -9.71
N THR A 31 -2.16 -3.76 -9.32
CA THR A 31 -0.71 -3.60 -9.24
C THR A 31 -0.33 -3.29 -7.80
N ILE A 32 0.67 -3.98 -7.28
CA ILE A 32 1.25 -3.70 -5.97
C ILE A 32 2.47 -2.80 -6.18
N VAL A 33 2.53 -1.68 -5.45
CA VAL A 33 3.75 -0.87 -5.31
C VAL A 33 3.91 -0.52 -3.85
N ALA A 34 4.95 -1.02 -3.20
CA ALA A 34 5.14 -0.91 -1.76
C ALA A 34 6.58 -0.54 -1.39
N PRO A 35 6.83 -0.03 -0.19
CA PRO A 35 8.19 0.15 0.33
C PRO A 35 8.96 -1.18 0.36
N ASN A 36 10.27 -1.12 0.15
CA ASN A 36 11.16 -2.27 0.38
C ASN A 36 11.65 -2.38 1.84
N PHE A 37 11.03 -1.63 2.75
CA PHE A 37 11.34 -1.58 4.18
C PHE A 37 10.07 -1.26 4.97
N ASP A 38 10.10 -1.46 6.30
CA ASP A 38 9.05 -1.00 7.20
C ASP A 38 9.11 0.53 7.32
N ALA A 39 8.11 1.20 6.74
CA ALA A 39 7.95 2.65 6.71
C ALA A 39 6.95 3.16 7.77
N SER A 40 6.71 2.40 8.84
CA SER A 40 5.81 2.79 9.93
C SER A 40 6.17 4.16 10.50
N GLY A 41 5.17 4.99 10.75
CA GLY A 41 5.34 6.32 11.32
C GLY A 41 5.72 7.42 10.30
N THR A 42 5.84 7.12 9.02
CA THR A 42 6.23 8.12 7.99
C THR A 42 5.11 9.07 7.59
N GLY A 43 3.85 8.75 7.91
CA GLY A 43 2.70 9.54 7.47
C GLY A 43 2.65 9.70 5.96
N ALA A 44 2.40 10.92 5.49
CA ALA A 44 2.41 11.26 4.06
C ALA A 44 3.77 11.81 3.56
N SER A 45 4.87 11.44 4.20
CA SER A 45 6.20 11.88 3.77
C SER A 45 6.63 11.20 2.47
N LEU A 46 7.50 11.87 1.71
CA LEU A 46 8.06 11.34 0.46
C LEU A 46 9.45 10.72 0.64
N GLY A 47 9.98 10.80 1.85
CA GLY A 47 11.36 10.40 2.13
C GLY A 47 12.38 11.42 1.63
N PRO A 48 13.67 11.14 1.84
CA PRO A 48 14.77 12.04 1.49
C PRO A 48 15.12 11.92 -0.01
N LEU A 49 14.23 12.40 -0.88
CA LEU A 49 14.47 12.43 -2.32
C LEU A 49 15.17 13.73 -2.70
N SER A 50 16.33 13.62 -3.30
CA SER A 50 17.07 14.74 -3.88
C SER A 50 16.93 14.78 -5.41
N ARG A 51 16.79 13.62 -6.05
CA ARG A 51 16.68 13.47 -7.51
C ARG A 51 15.82 12.25 -7.83
N LYS A 52 15.19 12.24 -9.02
CA LYS A 52 14.38 11.08 -9.49
C LYS A 52 15.20 9.79 -9.66
N GLU A 53 16.50 9.93 -9.96
CA GLU A 53 17.44 8.81 -10.10
C GLU A 53 17.74 8.11 -8.77
N ASP A 54 17.36 8.73 -7.65
CA ASP A 54 17.50 8.15 -6.32
C ASP A 54 16.38 7.11 -6.02
N ILE A 55 15.32 7.05 -6.86
CA ILE A 55 14.27 6.06 -6.73
C ILE A 55 14.72 4.77 -7.41
N VAL A 56 14.86 3.72 -6.60
CA VAL A 56 15.20 2.36 -7.05
C VAL A 56 13.99 1.46 -6.85
N TYR A 57 13.70 0.60 -7.82
CA TYR A 57 12.63 -0.37 -7.72
C TYR A 57 13.11 -1.79 -8.02
N GLU A 58 12.39 -2.78 -7.49
CA GLU A 58 12.57 -4.19 -7.76
C GLU A 58 11.23 -4.84 -8.08
N THR A 59 11.22 -5.84 -8.96
CA THR A 59 10.04 -6.63 -9.29
C THR A 59 9.96 -7.84 -8.38
N HIS A 60 8.75 -8.17 -7.92
CA HIS A 60 8.50 -9.29 -7.01
C HIS A 60 7.46 -10.25 -7.57
N GLU A 61 7.60 -11.52 -7.22
CA GLU A 61 6.57 -12.55 -7.41
C GLU A 61 5.91 -12.81 -6.05
N ILE A 62 4.60 -12.61 -5.97
CA ILE A 62 3.82 -12.83 -4.75
C ILE A 62 3.02 -14.11 -4.89
N SER A 63 3.07 -14.99 -3.89
CA SER A 63 2.33 -16.25 -3.88
C SER A 63 0.82 -16.00 -4.03
N ASP A 64 0.19 -16.80 -4.91
CA ASP A 64 -1.25 -16.74 -5.19
C ASP A 64 -1.76 -15.36 -5.65
N PHE A 65 -0.87 -14.60 -6.30
CA PHE A 65 -1.20 -13.32 -6.93
C PHE A 65 -0.59 -13.25 -8.32
N ASP A 66 -1.42 -13.10 -9.35
CA ASP A 66 -1.04 -13.09 -10.77
C ASP A 66 -0.89 -11.67 -11.36
N GLY A 67 -0.86 -10.65 -10.52
CA GLY A 67 -0.64 -9.25 -10.88
C GLY A 67 0.83 -8.85 -10.81
N GLU A 68 1.10 -7.61 -11.22
CA GLU A 68 2.43 -7.02 -11.11
C GLU A 68 2.69 -6.52 -9.69
N ALA A 69 3.90 -6.76 -9.17
CA ALA A 69 4.32 -6.31 -7.85
C ALA A 69 5.72 -5.71 -7.88
N TYR A 70 5.85 -4.53 -7.30
CA TYR A 70 7.08 -3.76 -7.26
C TYR A 70 7.35 -3.26 -5.84
N SER A 71 8.62 -3.24 -5.44
CA SER A 71 9.04 -2.47 -4.27
C SER A 71 9.85 -1.26 -4.68
N ILE A 72 9.78 -0.20 -3.89
CA ILE A 72 10.61 0.99 -4.05
C ILE A 72 11.29 1.36 -2.73
N ASN A 73 12.40 2.07 -2.81
CA ASN A 73 13.14 2.58 -1.64
C ASN A 73 12.51 3.87 -1.08
N GLY A 74 11.20 3.89 -0.92
CA GLY A 74 10.47 5.07 -0.45
C GLY A 74 9.18 4.72 0.27
N PRO A 75 8.62 5.67 1.04
CA PRO A 75 7.42 5.47 1.83
C PRO A 75 6.15 5.34 0.96
N PRO A 76 5.00 4.91 1.53
CA PRO A 76 3.77 4.68 0.77
C PRO A 76 3.28 5.86 -0.06
N ALA A 77 3.41 7.07 0.45
CA ALA A 77 3.06 8.27 -0.30
C ALA A 77 3.85 8.41 -1.61
N LEU A 78 5.14 8.03 -1.59
CA LEU A 78 5.96 8.01 -2.80
C LEU A 78 5.49 6.90 -3.76
N CYS A 79 5.14 5.71 -3.24
CA CYS A 79 4.57 4.63 -4.07
C CYS A 79 3.35 5.11 -4.86
N VAL A 80 2.46 5.87 -4.21
CA VAL A 80 1.29 6.47 -4.86
C VAL A 80 1.71 7.49 -5.94
N ILE A 81 2.65 8.38 -5.63
CA ILE A 81 3.10 9.41 -6.58
C ILE A 81 3.70 8.79 -7.83
N VAL A 82 4.64 7.85 -7.70
CA VAL A 82 5.29 7.25 -8.88
C VAL A 82 4.29 6.45 -9.72
N SER A 83 3.27 5.84 -9.10
CA SER A 83 2.19 5.18 -9.81
C SER A 83 1.30 6.17 -10.57
N HIS A 84 1.04 7.35 -10.01
CA HIS A 84 0.32 8.44 -10.72
C HIS A 84 1.14 9.07 -11.85
N LEU A 85 2.47 8.95 -11.78
CA LEU A 85 3.38 9.35 -12.86
C LEU A 85 3.56 8.23 -13.92
N GLU A 86 2.71 7.22 -13.87
CA GLU A 86 2.66 6.08 -14.82
C GLU A 86 3.96 5.25 -14.87
N ALA A 87 4.75 5.22 -13.78
CA ALA A 87 5.98 4.44 -13.72
C ALA A 87 5.73 2.92 -13.78
N PHE A 88 4.55 2.47 -13.35
CA PHE A 88 4.16 1.06 -13.25
C PHE A 88 2.83 0.77 -13.97
N GLY A 89 2.60 1.44 -15.08
CA GLY A 89 1.37 1.31 -15.87
C GLY A 89 0.45 2.54 -15.78
N PRO A 90 -0.76 2.45 -16.34
CA PRO A 90 -1.69 3.59 -16.37
C PRO A 90 -2.11 4.05 -14.97
N VAL A 91 -2.45 5.34 -14.84
CA VAL A 91 -2.94 5.94 -13.58
C VAL A 91 -4.02 5.07 -12.93
N PRO A 92 -3.92 4.74 -11.63
CA PRO A 92 -4.91 3.93 -10.94
C PRO A 92 -6.24 4.67 -10.79
N ASP A 93 -7.35 3.93 -10.86
CA ASP A 93 -8.71 4.44 -10.61
C ASP A 93 -9.03 4.48 -9.11
N LEU A 94 -8.33 3.63 -8.32
CA LEU A 94 -8.48 3.50 -6.87
C LEU A 94 -7.14 3.12 -6.23
N VAL A 95 -6.87 3.67 -5.05
CA VAL A 95 -5.76 3.25 -4.20
C VAL A 95 -6.30 2.53 -2.96
N LEU A 96 -5.84 1.31 -2.72
CA LEU A 96 -6.05 0.57 -1.48
C LEU A 96 -4.75 0.57 -0.68
N SER A 97 -4.81 0.95 0.58
CA SER A 97 -3.64 0.98 1.45
C SER A 97 -3.86 0.13 2.70
N GLY A 98 -3.01 -0.84 2.94
CA GLY A 98 -3.10 -1.81 4.03
C GLY A 98 -2.99 -3.25 3.52
N ILE A 99 -3.43 -4.27 4.29
CA ILE A 99 -4.09 -4.16 5.61
C ILE A 99 -3.03 -3.92 6.67
N ASN A 100 -3.16 -2.83 7.41
CA ASN A 100 -2.23 -2.50 8.49
C ASN A 100 -2.50 -3.38 9.72
N PRO A 101 -1.50 -4.06 10.28
CA PRO A 101 -1.62 -4.73 11.57
C PRO A 101 -1.65 -3.70 12.70
N GLY A 102 -2.84 -3.39 13.21
CA GLY A 102 -3.04 -2.39 14.26
C GLY A 102 -3.91 -1.22 13.82
N LEU A 103 -4.42 -0.49 14.81
CA LEU A 103 -5.38 0.60 14.57
C LEU A 103 -4.68 1.90 14.13
N ASN A 104 -5.27 2.55 13.14
CA ASN A 104 -4.95 3.91 12.73
C ASN A 104 -6.10 4.85 13.14
N THR A 105 -6.18 5.19 14.43
CA THR A 105 -7.29 5.97 14.99
C THR A 105 -6.81 7.21 15.76
N GLY A 106 -7.68 8.21 15.87
CA GLY A 106 -7.39 9.43 16.62
C GLY A 106 -6.16 10.17 16.08
N ARG A 107 -5.24 10.55 16.98
CA ARG A 107 -4.03 11.31 16.60
C ARG A 107 -2.98 10.47 15.85
N SER A 108 -3.00 9.16 16.00
CA SER A 108 -2.05 8.27 15.31
C SER A 108 -2.21 8.31 13.79
N THR A 109 -3.39 8.67 13.28
CA THR A 109 -3.62 8.83 11.83
C THR A 109 -2.66 9.82 11.16
N LEU A 110 -2.16 10.81 11.89
CA LEU A 110 -1.20 11.80 11.37
C LEU A 110 0.16 11.18 11.00
N HIS A 111 0.51 10.09 11.66
CA HIS A 111 1.78 9.41 11.47
C HIS A 111 1.65 8.11 10.67
N SER A 112 0.42 7.68 10.37
CA SER A 112 0.15 6.46 9.62
C SER A 112 0.57 6.60 8.16
N GLY A 113 1.47 5.74 7.70
CA GLY A 113 1.81 5.62 6.28
C GLY A 113 0.66 5.05 5.48
N THR A 114 -0.13 4.13 6.07
CA THR A 114 -1.35 3.57 5.48
C THR A 114 -2.36 4.68 5.13
N VAL A 115 -2.63 5.59 6.08
CA VAL A 115 -3.51 6.74 5.85
C VAL A 115 -2.84 7.77 4.93
N GLY A 116 -1.54 8.00 5.08
CA GLY A 116 -0.76 8.94 4.28
C GLY A 116 -0.80 8.64 2.77
N ALA A 117 -0.78 7.36 2.40
CA ALA A 117 -0.96 6.93 1.01
C ALA A 117 -2.30 7.36 0.44
N VAL A 118 -3.39 7.16 1.19
CA VAL A 118 -4.75 7.53 0.77
C VAL A 118 -4.91 9.05 0.65
N LEU A 119 -4.38 9.82 1.61
CA LEU A 119 -4.38 11.28 1.53
C LEU A 119 -3.60 11.77 0.31
N THR A 120 -2.49 11.12 -0.01
CA THR A 120 -1.70 11.42 -1.21
C THR A 120 -2.50 11.12 -2.48
N ALA A 121 -3.16 9.96 -2.57
CA ALA A 121 -4.03 9.62 -3.69
C ALA A 121 -5.13 10.67 -3.90
N GLN A 122 -5.78 11.09 -2.82
CA GLN A 122 -6.82 12.11 -2.87
C GLN A 122 -6.29 13.46 -3.38
N ASN A 123 -5.07 13.82 -3.02
CA ASN A 123 -4.43 15.05 -3.51
C ASN A 123 -4.20 15.02 -5.04
N PHE A 124 -4.06 13.85 -5.63
CA PHE A 124 -4.00 13.63 -7.08
C PHE A 124 -5.38 13.41 -7.73
N GLY A 125 -6.47 13.52 -6.97
CA GLY A 125 -7.85 13.35 -7.47
C GLY A 125 -8.30 11.88 -7.57
N THR A 126 -7.51 10.93 -7.09
CA THR A 126 -7.86 9.51 -7.06
C THR A 126 -8.46 9.13 -5.71
N LYS A 127 -9.52 8.32 -5.72
CA LYS A 127 -10.12 7.78 -4.50
C LYS A 127 -9.17 6.81 -3.82
N GLY A 128 -9.24 6.72 -2.48
CA GLY A 128 -8.45 5.78 -1.72
C GLY A 128 -9.22 5.23 -0.52
N VAL A 129 -8.85 4.02 -0.11
CA VAL A 129 -9.35 3.35 1.08
C VAL A 129 -8.15 2.86 1.89
N ALA A 130 -8.08 3.26 3.15
CA ALA A 130 -7.12 2.75 4.12
C ALA A 130 -7.78 1.66 4.96
N VAL A 131 -7.13 0.50 5.05
CA VAL A 131 -7.64 -0.67 5.77
C VAL A 131 -6.69 -1.02 6.90
N SER A 132 -7.25 -1.17 8.10
CA SER A 132 -6.51 -1.58 9.30
C SER A 132 -7.28 -2.67 10.01
N LEU A 133 -6.57 -3.68 10.51
CA LEU A 133 -7.14 -4.77 11.29
C LEU A 133 -6.53 -4.73 12.70
N HIS A 134 -7.38 -4.85 13.72
CA HIS A 134 -6.94 -4.98 15.10
C HIS A 134 -7.17 -6.41 15.60
N SER A 135 -6.18 -6.98 16.24
CA SER A 135 -6.30 -8.22 17.01
C SER A 135 -6.07 -7.90 18.48
N GLU A 136 -6.97 -8.35 19.35
CA GLU A 136 -6.78 -8.25 20.81
C GLU A 136 -5.75 -9.25 21.32
N ASP A 137 -5.49 -10.31 20.58
CA ASP A 137 -4.52 -11.37 20.90
C ASP A 137 -3.48 -11.48 19.78
N GLU A 138 -2.32 -10.85 20.00
CA GLU A 138 -1.20 -10.85 19.06
C GLU A 138 -0.53 -12.24 18.91
N SER A 139 -0.88 -13.20 19.78
CA SER A 139 -0.39 -14.59 19.66
C SER A 139 -1.17 -15.42 18.64
N LEU A 140 -2.32 -14.96 18.20
CA LEU A 140 -3.14 -15.62 17.19
C LEU A 140 -2.72 -15.19 15.78
N PRO A 141 -2.84 -16.08 14.79
CA PRO A 141 -2.65 -15.71 13.39
C PRO A 141 -3.60 -14.56 12.99
N TRP A 142 -3.11 -13.63 12.19
CA TRP A 142 -3.94 -12.57 11.63
C TRP A 142 -4.98 -13.16 10.69
N PHE A 143 -6.24 -12.84 10.91
CA PHE A 143 -7.34 -13.25 10.04
C PHE A 143 -7.61 -12.17 9.01
N TRP A 144 -6.70 -12.03 8.04
CA TRP A 144 -6.77 -10.99 7.00
C TRP A 144 -8.07 -11.04 6.20
N ASP A 145 -8.66 -12.22 6.02
CA ASP A 145 -9.93 -12.40 5.31
C ASP A 145 -11.07 -11.60 5.95
N ALA A 146 -11.06 -11.43 7.27
CA ALA A 146 -12.06 -10.62 7.97
C ALA A 146 -12.04 -9.13 7.59
N ALA A 147 -10.99 -8.65 6.96
CA ALA A 147 -10.87 -7.27 6.50
C ALA A 147 -11.04 -7.14 4.98
N THR A 148 -11.23 -8.26 4.27
CA THR A 148 -11.38 -8.31 2.81
C THR A 148 -12.79 -8.72 2.36
N ASP A 149 -13.62 -9.24 3.27
CA ASP A 149 -15.03 -9.54 3.06
C ASP A 149 -15.89 -8.27 3.17
#